data_ba4bf4a3cec9dc75d773cf2626b42809
#
_entry.id   ba4bf4a3cec9dc75d773cf2626b42809
#
_cell.length_a   1.000
_cell.length_b   1.000
_cell.length_c   1.000
_cell.angle_alpha   90.00
_cell.angle_beta   90.00
_cell.angle_gamma   90.00
#
_symmetry.space_group_name_H-M   'P 1'
#
loop_
_entity.id
_entity.type
_entity.pdbx_description
1 polymer ?
#
loop_
_entity_poly.entity_id
_entity_poly.type
_entity_poly.pdbx_seq_one_letter_code
_entity_poly.pdbx_strand_id
1 'polypeptide(L)'
;MKVVVLGAGIIGISTAWHLAERGHAVTVVDRQSGAAMETSFANAAQISVSYCEPWANRDAPLKALKWMFSTQAPLLFRPQFDIHQWLWSLKFLAQCNDAAFQRNVQQLVALGAYSHQALKDVVADTGIDYHRLERGIGHYFTDAKAFASAGAAAALMRKYGIDRQVVSTQALVKIEPALAAFASHIVGGTYTASDETGDAHLFTQALSGRCLQKGVEFMYGHDVVRLDKVGNAMNSVAVCAHNTSARGLNDAQNEPNNDVELTADAYVVACGSYSASLLRTVGVNLPIYPGKGYSATFKLLKPDQAPFVSMIDDQVKCAMTRLGDYLRVAGTIEVGGYDLSLTTPLAKARCAMLAHRVEQVLPGVCDTRQASEGGTPNFWAGLRPATPTNIPYIGQTNVGKLWVNAGHGTLGWTHGAGSGKAIAELISGQKPALKFGFSGA
;
A
#
# COMPACT_ATOMS: atom_id res chain seq x y z
N MET A 1 20.62 7.06 19.23
CA MET A 1 19.96 8.36 18.97
C MET A 1 18.51 8.23 19.36
N LYS A 2 17.87 9.36 19.69
CA LYS A 2 16.41 9.42 19.84
C LYS A 2 15.77 9.69 18.48
N VAL A 3 14.81 8.88 18.07
CA VAL A 3 14.13 8.99 16.77
C VAL A 3 12.61 9.01 16.97
N VAL A 4 11.94 9.99 16.36
CA VAL A 4 10.47 10.05 16.31
C VAL A 4 10.00 9.61 14.94
N VAL A 5 9.11 8.62 14.90
CA VAL A 5 8.46 8.10 13.68
C VAL A 5 7.00 8.54 13.66
N LEU A 6 6.59 9.27 12.64
CA LEU A 6 5.24 9.78 12.46
C LEU A 6 4.47 8.86 11.52
N GLY A 7 3.47 8.14 12.07
CA GLY A 7 2.66 7.14 11.40
C GLY A 7 2.98 5.71 11.84
N ALA A 8 1.95 4.96 12.22
CA ALA A 8 2.02 3.56 12.67
C ALA A 8 1.43 2.57 11.63
N GLY A 9 1.44 2.91 10.35
CA GLY A 9 1.20 1.94 9.27
C GLY A 9 2.38 0.97 9.13
N ILE A 10 2.27 0.00 8.21
CA ILE A 10 3.33 -0.99 7.94
C ILE A 10 4.71 -0.35 7.72
N ILE A 11 4.75 0.81 7.06
CA ILE A 11 6.01 1.53 6.79
C ILE A 11 6.62 2.08 8.09
N GLY A 12 5.81 2.75 8.92
CA GLY A 12 6.30 3.33 10.18
C GLY A 12 6.70 2.26 11.19
N ILE A 13 5.90 1.20 11.35
CA ILE A 13 6.21 0.11 12.27
C ILE A 13 7.45 -0.68 11.82
N SER A 14 7.60 -0.97 10.52
CA SER A 14 8.84 -1.60 10.01
C SER A 14 10.06 -0.69 10.22
N THR A 15 9.90 0.64 10.07
CA THR A 15 10.95 1.61 10.37
C THR A 15 11.33 1.57 11.85
N ALA A 16 10.33 1.60 12.75
CA ALA A 16 10.54 1.56 14.20
C ALA A 16 11.24 0.27 14.64
N TRP A 17 10.82 -0.88 14.10
CA TRP A 17 11.45 -2.18 14.33
C TRP A 17 12.96 -2.15 14.04
N HIS A 18 13.31 -1.79 12.81
CA HIS A 18 14.70 -1.80 12.38
C HIS A 18 15.57 -0.72 13.04
N LEU A 19 14.99 0.41 13.47
CA LEU A 19 15.68 1.41 14.29
C LEU A 19 15.94 0.87 15.70
N ALA A 20 14.94 0.24 16.34
CA ALA A 20 15.09 -0.34 17.67
C ALA A 20 16.13 -1.48 17.67
N GLU A 21 16.16 -2.34 16.62
CA GLU A 21 17.20 -3.35 16.46
C GLU A 21 18.62 -2.78 16.38
N ARG A 22 18.77 -1.54 15.94
CA ARG A 22 20.05 -0.81 15.86
C ARG A 22 20.35 -0.02 17.14
N GLY A 23 19.56 -0.20 18.20
CA GLY A 23 19.76 0.44 19.49
C GLY A 23 19.35 1.91 19.55
N HIS A 24 18.48 2.38 18.64
CA HIS A 24 17.91 3.72 18.75
C HIS A 24 16.74 3.71 19.74
N ALA A 25 16.58 4.79 20.52
CA ALA A 25 15.37 5.05 21.29
C ALA A 25 14.30 5.61 20.35
N VAL A 26 13.20 4.87 20.18
CA VAL A 26 12.19 5.19 19.17
C VAL A 26 10.85 5.51 19.83
N THR A 27 10.21 6.61 19.41
CA THR A 27 8.83 6.96 19.74
C THR A 27 8.02 7.00 18.46
N VAL A 28 6.91 6.25 18.39
CA VAL A 28 5.97 6.23 17.26
C VAL A 28 4.73 7.01 17.61
N VAL A 29 4.32 7.95 16.74
CA VAL A 29 3.10 8.75 16.90
C VAL A 29 2.11 8.40 15.81
N ASP A 30 0.84 8.14 16.19
CA ASP A 30 -0.24 7.95 15.22
C ASP A 30 -1.58 8.47 15.79
N ARG A 31 -2.39 9.07 14.92
CA ARG A 31 -3.71 9.58 15.29
C ARG A 31 -4.73 8.47 15.60
N GLN A 32 -4.51 7.28 15.10
CA GLN A 32 -5.38 6.13 15.32
C GLN A 32 -5.10 5.50 16.69
N SER A 33 -6.06 4.71 17.18
CA SER A 33 -5.96 4.04 18.48
C SER A 33 -5.00 2.83 18.50
N GLY A 34 -4.39 2.50 17.37
CA GLY A 34 -3.46 1.38 17.23
C GLY A 34 -2.76 1.38 15.88
N ALA A 35 -1.85 0.43 15.72
CA ALA A 35 -1.10 0.27 14.46
C ALA A 35 -1.98 -0.25 13.32
N ALA A 36 -1.66 0.12 12.09
CA ALA A 36 -2.27 -0.38 10.85
C ALA A 36 -3.77 -0.09 10.68
N MET A 37 -4.30 0.96 11.26
CA MET A 37 -5.73 1.27 11.22
C MET A 37 -6.17 2.07 9.96
N GLU A 38 -5.23 2.42 9.07
CA GLU A 38 -5.53 3.12 7.81
C GLU A 38 -5.19 2.25 6.59
N THR A 39 -4.39 2.72 5.63
CA THR A 39 -4.11 2.00 4.36
C THR A 39 -3.57 0.57 4.55
N SER A 40 -2.95 0.28 5.68
CA SER A 40 -2.48 -1.07 6.05
C SER A 40 -3.59 -1.99 6.59
N PHE A 41 -4.80 -1.48 6.85
CA PHE A 41 -5.89 -2.23 7.48
C PHE A 41 -6.49 -3.32 6.59
N ALA A 42 -6.85 -2.98 5.35
CA ALA A 42 -7.53 -3.93 4.46
C ALA A 42 -7.09 -3.78 3.00
N ASN A 43 -5.77 -3.85 2.77
CA ASN A 43 -5.19 -3.90 1.44
C ASN A 43 -5.41 -5.29 0.77
N ALA A 44 -4.81 -5.50 -0.41
CA ALA A 44 -4.96 -6.76 -1.18
C ALA A 44 -4.28 -7.98 -0.55
N ALA A 45 -3.58 -7.84 0.56
CA ALA A 45 -2.85 -8.89 1.27
C ALA A 45 -1.79 -9.62 0.42
N GLN A 46 -1.32 -9.01 -0.66
CA GLN A 46 -0.31 -9.58 -1.57
C GLN A 46 1.07 -8.99 -1.30
N ILE A 47 2.07 -9.86 -1.28
CA ILE A 47 3.50 -9.54 -1.31
C ILE A 47 3.98 -10.00 -2.69
N SER A 48 3.92 -9.07 -3.65
CA SER A 48 4.04 -9.39 -5.08
C SER A 48 5.21 -8.62 -5.70
N VAL A 49 6.40 -9.21 -5.64
CA VAL A 49 7.59 -8.66 -6.30
C VAL A 49 7.43 -8.73 -7.82
N SER A 50 6.71 -9.74 -8.30
CA SER A 50 6.43 -9.92 -9.74
C SER A 50 5.50 -8.87 -10.33
N TYR A 51 4.85 -8.04 -9.50
CA TYR A 51 3.92 -6.99 -9.93
C TYR A 51 4.43 -5.58 -9.62
N CYS A 52 5.75 -5.44 -9.44
CA CYS A 52 6.43 -4.16 -9.21
C CYS A 52 6.58 -3.34 -10.52
N GLU A 53 5.48 -3.14 -11.23
CA GLU A 53 5.42 -2.33 -12.44
C GLU A 53 4.81 -0.95 -12.14
N PRO A 54 5.39 0.17 -12.66
CA PRO A 54 4.81 1.49 -12.47
C PRO A 54 3.52 1.65 -13.30
N TRP A 55 2.59 2.45 -12.81
CA TRP A 55 1.36 2.79 -13.53
C TRP A 55 1.63 3.68 -14.74
N ALA A 56 2.66 4.55 -14.63
CA ALA A 56 3.07 5.43 -15.71
C ALA A 56 3.78 4.63 -16.80
N ASN A 57 3.06 4.32 -17.87
CA ASN A 57 3.56 3.68 -19.07
C ASN A 57 2.99 4.40 -20.30
N ARG A 58 3.53 4.11 -21.49
CA ARG A 58 3.15 4.76 -22.74
C ARG A 58 1.66 4.75 -23.05
N ASP A 59 0.95 3.67 -22.63
CA ASP A 59 -0.48 3.52 -22.90
C ASP A 59 -1.37 4.15 -21.83
N ALA A 60 -0.82 4.49 -20.66
CA ALA A 60 -1.58 4.98 -19.52
C ALA A 60 -2.42 6.22 -19.83
N PRO A 61 -1.95 7.25 -20.58
CA PRO A 61 -2.76 8.43 -20.88
C PRO A 61 -4.01 8.12 -21.70
N LEU A 62 -3.87 7.26 -22.73
CA LEU A 62 -5.00 6.85 -23.58
C LEU A 62 -6.01 5.99 -22.81
N LYS A 63 -5.53 5.09 -21.97
CA LYS A 63 -6.38 4.28 -21.09
C LYS A 63 -7.12 5.15 -20.09
N ALA A 64 -6.44 6.12 -19.46
CA ALA A 64 -7.05 7.05 -18.51
C ALA A 64 -8.16 7.88 -19.16
N LEU A 65 -7.93 8.41 -20.36
CA LEU A 65 -8.94 9.16 -21.11
C LEU A 65 -10.17 8.30 -21.43
N LYS A 66 -9.98 7.04 -21.87
CA LYS A 66 -11.08 6.10 -22.15
C LYS A 66 -11.87 5.77 -20.87
N TRP A 67 -11.19 5.64 -19.75
CA TRP A 67 -11.79 5.25 -18.48
C TRP A 67 -12.51 6.39 -17.73
N MET A 68 -12.17 7.65 -18.04
CA MET A 68 -12.84 8.82 -17.43
C MET A 68 -14.37 8.83 -17.62
N PHE A 69 -14.86 8.19 -18.67
CA PHE A 69 -16.29 8.14 -19.01
C PHE A 69 -17.02 6.89 -18.49
N SER A 70 -16.35 6.03 -17.74
CA SER A 70 -16.93 4.78 -17.22
C SER A 70 -16.80 4.70 -15.70
N THR A 71 -17.92 4.66 -15.00
CA THR A 71 -17.97 4.50 -13.53
C THR A 71 -17.48 3.13 -13.05
N GLN A 72 -17.47 2.13 -13.96
CA GLN A 72 -16.99 0.77 -13.69
C GLN A 72 -15.51 0.57 -14.04
N ALA A 73 -14.84 1.60 -14.59
CA ALA A 73 -13.43 1.50 -14.95
C ALA A 73 -12.54 1.20 -13.73
N PRO A 74 -11.47 0.39 -13.90
CA PRO A 74 -10.52 0.10 -12.82
C PRO A 74 -9.85 1.33 -12.23
N LEU A 75 -9.60 2.34 -13.07
CA LEU A 75 -9.08 3.64 -12.68
C LEU A 75 -10.11 4.72 -13.00
N LEU A 76 -10.45 5.53 -12.02
CA LEU A 76 -11.29 6.71 -12.19
C LEU A 76 -10.54 7.96 -11.76
N PHE A 77 -10.52 8.97 -12.63
CA PHE A 77 -10.01 10.30 -12.31
C PHE A 77 -11.19 11.25 -12.05
N ARG A 78 -11.23 11.84 -10.85
CA ARG A 78 -12.25 12.84 -10.46
C ARG A 78 -11.57 14.18 -10.27
N PRO A 79 -11.72 15.11 -11.21
CA PRO A 79 -11.13 16.45 -11.09
C PRO A 79 -11.57 17.14 -9.79
N GLN A 80 -10.60 17.70 -9.06
CA GLN A 80 -10.82 18.50 -7.87
C GLN A 80 -10.26 19.90 -8.09
N PHE A 81 -10.76 20.90 -7.37
CA PHE A 81 -10.14 22.21 -7.27
C PHE A 81 -8.93 22.17 -6.32
N ASP A 82 -7.98 21.30 -6.64
CA ASP A 82 -6.77 21.05 -5.86
C ASP A 82 -5.55 21.12 -6.78
N ILE A 83 -4.75 22.17 -6.62
CA ILE A 83 -3.54 22.39 -7.43
C ILE A 83 -2.57 21.20 -7.34
N HIS A 84 -2.53 20.47 -6.20
CA HIS A 84 -1.64 19.35 -6.02
C HIS A 84 -2.08 18.14 -6.86
N GLN A 85 -3.39 17.95 -7.11
CA GLN A 85 -3.88 16.92 -8.04
C GLN A 85 -3.36 17.19 -9.47
N TRP A 86 -3.46 18.43 -9.92
CA TRP A 86 -3.04 18.80 -11.27
C TRP A 86 -1.52 18.73 -11.45
N LEU A 87 -0.76 19.22 -10.48
CA LEU A 87 0.71 19.13 -10.49
C LEU A 87 1.18 17.67 -10.45
N TRP A 88 0.54 16.82 -9.64
CA TRP A 88 0.81 15.38 -9.62
C TRP A 88 0.50 14.75 -10.99
N SER A 89 -0.65 15.08 -11.58
CA SER A 89 -1.08 14.56 -12.87
C SER A 89 -0.12 14.94 -14.00
N LEU A 90 0.34 16.19 -14.05
CA LEU A 90 1.33 16.64 -15.04
C LEU A 90 2.66 15.89 -14.86
N LYS A 91 3.13 15.72 -13.62
CA LYS A 91 4.34 14.95 -13.34
C LYS A 91 4.15 13.47 -13.70
N PHE A 92 2.97 12.89 -13.49
CA PHE A 92 2.65 11.52 -13.88
C PHE A 92 2.68 11.37 -15.41
N LEU A 93 2.06 12.27 -16.15
CA LEU A 93 2.11 12.27 -17.62
C LEU A 93 3.54 12.36 -18.16
N ALA A 94 4.41 13.15 -17.53
CA ALA A 94 5.83 13.23 -17.90
C ALA A 94 6.59 11.91 -17.70
N GLN A 95 6.09 11.00 -16.85
CA GLN A 95 6.67 9.66 -16.66
C GLN A 95 6.12 8.62 -17.67
N CYS A 96 5.07 8.94 -18.43
CA CYS A 96 4.43 8.00 -19.37
C CYS A 96 5.25 7.81 -20.66
N ASN A 97 6.48 7.31 -20.50
CA ASN A 97 7.38 6.97 -21.60
C ASN A 97 8.25 5.75 -21.25
N ASP A 98 8.80 5.08 -22.27
CA ASP A 98 9.51 3.81 -22.11
C ASP A 98 10.80 3.96 -21.26
N ALA A 99 11.53 5.06 -21.40
CA ALA A 99 12.76 5.29 -20.64
C ALA A 99 12.49 5.46 -19.15
N ALA A 100 11.47 6.24 -18.78
CA ALA A 100 11.02 6.38 -17.39
C ALA A 100 10.50 5.06 -16.85
N PHE A 101 9.67 4.35 -17.61
CA PHE A 101 9.13 3.05 -17.23
C PHE A 101 10.25 2.06 -16.88
N GLN A 102 11.27 1.88 -17.73
CA GLN A 102 12.38 0.96 -17.47
C GLN A 102 13.19 1.34 -16.22
N ARG A 103 13.49 2.64 -16.02
CA ARG A 103 14.17 3.10 -14.82
C ARG A 103 13.37 2.82 -13.55
N ASN A 104 12.07 3.05 -13.62
CA ASN A 104 11.18 2.91 -12.46
C ASN A 104 10.97 1.44 -12.10
N VAL A 105 10.74 0.54 -13.08
CA VAL A 105 10.66 -0.91 -12.86
C VAL A 105 11.91 -1.43 -12.16
N GLN A 106 13.10 -1.04 -12.63
CA GLN A 106 14.36 -1.51 -12.04
C GLN A 106 14.44 -1.20 -10.54
N GLN A 107 14.06 0.01 -10.14
CA GLN A 107 14.09 0.42 -8.73
C GLN A 107 13.01 -0.27 -7.90
N LEU A 108 11.78 -0.37 -8.44
CA LEU A 108 10.66 -1.02 -7.75
C LEU A 108 10.93 -2.50 -7.50
N VAL A 109 11.44 -3.23 -8.51
CA VAL A 109 11.77 -4.65 -8.36
C VAL A 109 12.95 -4.84 -7.39
N ALA A 110 13.98 -3.99 -7.47
CA ALA A 110 15.11 -4.04 -6.55
C ALA A 110 14.66 -3.84 -5.09
N LEU A 111 13.81 -2.84 -4.83
CA LEU A 111 13.24 -2.61 -3.50
C LEU A 111 12.32 -3.76 -3.08
N GLY A 112 11.52 -4.30 -4.00
CA GLY A 112 10.63 -5.43 -3.74
C GLY A 112 11.40 -6.68 -3.32
N ALA A 113 12.45 -7.05 -4.04
CA ALA A 113 13.30 -8.21 -3.72
C ALA A 113 14.02 -8.01 -2.37
N TYR A 114 14.59 -6.83 -2.13
CA TYR A 114 15.22 -6.49 -0.86
C TYR A 114 14.22 -6.53 0.30
N SER A 115 13.00 -6.04 0.07
CA SER A 115 11.93 -6.04 1.08
C SER A 115 11.41 -7.45 1.37
N HIS A 116 11.28 -8.28 0.36
CA HIS A 116 10.83 -9.67 0.54
C HIS A 116 11.81 -10.46 1.42
N GLN A 117 13.12 -10.27 1.23
CA GLN A 117 14.12 -10.85 2.12
C GLN A 117 14.02 -10.27 3.54
N ALA A 118 13.92 -8.94 3.67
CA ALA A 118 13.79 -8.30 4.97
C ALA A 118 12.52 -8.76 5.73
N LEU A 119 11.41 -9.00 5.03
CA LEU A 119 10.20 -9.55 5.63
C LEU A 119 10.43 -10.98 6.16
N LYS A 120 11.10 -11.83 5.38
CA LYS A 120 11.46 -13.20 5.81
C LYS A 120 12.35 -13.19 7.04
N ASP A 121 13.33 -12.29 7.08
CA ASP A 121 14.21 -12.12 8.24
C ASP A 121 13.40 -11.74 9.48
N VAL A 122 12.50 -10.73 9.37
CA VAL A 122 11.62 -10.30 10.49
C VAL A 122 10.71 -11.43 10.94
N VAL A 123 10.13 -12.20 10.02
CA VAL A 123 9.27 -13.35 10.36
C VAL A 123 10.05 -14.45 11.08
N ALA A 124 11.27 -14.74 10.61
CA ALA A 124 12.14 -15.73 11.26
C ALA A 124 12.51 -15.31 12.69
N ASP A 125 12.80 -14.02 12.90
CA ASP A 125 13.21 -13.49 14.20
C ASP A 125 12.05 -13.38 15.20
N THR A 126 10.83 -13.14 14.70
CA THR A 126 9.67 -12.81 15.55
C THR A 126 8.66 -13.94 15.70
N GLY A 127 8.60 -14.87 14.74
CA GLY A 127 7.58 -15.92 14.68
C GLY A 127 6.15 -15.39 14.47
N ILE A 128 5.98 -14.19 13.90
CA ILE A 128 4.65 -13.58 13.68
C ILE A 128 3.85 -14.42 12.70
N ASP A 129 2.65 -14.84 13.11
CA ASP A 129 1.62 -15.40 12.24
C ASP A 129 0.70 -14.27 11.74
N TYR A 130 0.48 -14.23 10.42
CA TYR A 130 -0.35 -13.24 9.75
C TYR A 130 -1.15 -13.83 8.58
N HIS A 131 -1.57 -15.08 8.73
CA HIS A 131 -2.24 -15.86 7.66
C HIS A 131 -1.39 -15.97 6.38
N ARG A 132 -0.08 -16.12 6.55
CA ARG A 132 0.88 -16.22 5.44
C ARG A 132 0.64 -17.48 4.61
N LEU A 133 0.57 -17.30 3.27
CA LEU A 133 0.54 -18.39 2.31
C LEU A 133 1.66 -18.21 1.27
N GLU A 134 2.62 -19.14 1.26
CA GLU A 134 3.71 -19.21 0.27
C GLU A 134 3.26 -20.09 -0.93
N ARG A 135 2.18 -19.67 -1.59
CA ARG A 135 1.55 -20.42 -2.69
C ARG A 135 1.66 -19.71 -4.03
N GLY A 136 2.46 -18.64 -4.10
CA GLY A 136 2.56 -17.81 -5.29
C GLY A 136 1.34 -16.91 -5.50
N ILE A 137 1.42 -16.14 -6.59
CA ILE A 137 0.33 -15.29 -7.08
C ILE A 137 0.09 -15.58 -8.55
N GLY A 138 -1.19 -15.78 -8.91
CA GLY A 138 -1.64 -15.95 -10.27
C GLY A 138 -2.36 -14.70 -10.79
N HIS A 139 -2.25 -14.46 -12.10
CA HIS A 139 -3.10 -13.51 -12.81
C HIS A 139 -3.90 -14.27 -13.85
N TYR A 140 -5.17 -14.02 -13.98
CA TYR A 140 -5.97 -14.54 -15.08
C TYR A 140 -6.49 -13.43 -15.97
N PHE A 141 -6.61 -13.75 -17.25
CA PHE A 141 -7.06 -12.85 -18.30
C PHE A 141 -8.34 -13.42 -18.93
N THR A 142 -9.33 -12.57 -19.14
CA THR A 142 -10.58 -12.90 -19.84
C THR A 142 -10.64 -12.27 -21.22
N ASP A 143 -9.69 -11.40 -21.57
CA ASP A 143 -9.54 -10.74 -22.87
C ASP A 143 -8.25 -11.20 -23.56
N ALA A 144 -8.35 -11.72 -24.77
CA ALA A 144 -7.23 -12.26 -25.54
C ALA A 144 -6.20 -11.17 -25.89
N LYS A 145 -6.64 -9.93 -26.15
CA LYS A 145 -5.73 -8.82 -26.45
C LYS A 145 -4.91 -8.41 -25.23
N ALA A 146 -5.53 -8.38 -24.05
CA ALA A 146 -4.82 -8.14 -22.81
C ALA A 146 -3.81 -9.27 -22.52
N PHE A 147 -4.22 -10.54 -22.71
CA PHE A 147 -3.35 -11.70 -22.52
C PHE A 147 -2.14 -11.71 -23.46
N ALA A 148 -2.29 -11.22 -24.70
CA ALA A 148 -1.17 -11.14 -25.64
C ALA A 148 0.02 -10.30 -25.11
N SER A 149 -0.22 -9.35 -24.20
CA SER A 149 0.82 -8.56 -23.56
C SER A 149 1.52 -9.25 -22.38
N ALA A 150 0.95 -10.34 -21.86
CA ALA A 150 1.45 -11.03 -20.67
C ALA A 150 2.85 -11.62 -20.86
N GLY A 151 3.19 -12.04 -22.07
CA GLY A 151 4.52 -12.55 -22.43
C GLY A 151 5.62 -11.50 -22.26
N ALA A 152 5.38 -10.27 -22.70
CA ALA A 152 6.33 -9.16 -22.56
C ALA A 152 6.52 -8.77 -21.08
N ALA A 153 5.43 -8.69 -20.31
CA ALA A 153 5.49 -8.42 -18.87
C ALA A 153 6.25 -9.52 -18.11
N ALA A 154 6.00 -10.79 -18.43
CA ALA A 154 6.73 -11.91 -17.84
C ALA A 154 8.22 -11.88 -18.20
N ALA A 155 8.56 -11.59 -19.45
CA ALA A 155 9.96 -11.47 -19.90
C ALA A 155 10.68 -10.31 -19.17
N LEU A 156 9.99 -9.19 -18.95
CA LEU A 156 10.52 -8.07 -18.19
C LEU A 156 10.85 -8.48 -16.75
N MET A 157 9.96 -9.17 -16.05
CA MET A 157 10.21 -9.64 -14.68
C MET A 157 11.37 -10.63 -14.62
N ARG A 158 11.46 -11.58 -15.56
CA ARG A 158 12.58 -12.53 -15.64
C ARG A 158 13.94 -11.85 -15.85
N LYS A 159 13.98 -10.72 -16.59
CA LYS A 159 15.21 -9.92 -16.72
C LYS A 159 15.75 -9.43 -15.36
N TYR A 160 14.88 -9.27 -14.38
CA TYR A 160 15.24 -8.87 -13.02
C TYR A 160 15.28 -10.04 -12.03
N GLY A 161 15.28 -11.28 -12.53
CA GLY A 161 15.41 -12.50 -11.71
C GLY A 161 14.11 -12.99 -11.08
N ILE A 162 12.96 -12.43 -11.47
CA ILE A 162 11.64 -12.86 -10.98
C ILE A 162 11.02 -13.81 -12.00
N ASP A 163 10.84 -15.09 -11.62
CA ASP A 163 10.32 -16.12 -12.52
C ASP A 163 8.79 -16.06 -12.66
N ARG A 164 8.32 -15.04 -13.37
CA ARG A 164 6.92 -14.91 -13.78
C ARG A 164 6.70 -15.72 -15.05
N GLN A 165 5.87 -16.75 -14.97
CA GLN A 165 5.57 -17.68 -16.06
C GLN A 165 4.24 -17.34 -16.73
N VAL A 166 4.17 -17.45 -18.07
CA VAL A 166 2.91 -17.43 -18.81
C VAL A 166 2.36 -18.85 -18.83
N VAL A 167 1.11 -19.01 -18.48
CA VAL A 167 0.46 -20.31 -18.33
C VAL A 167 -0.86 -20.38 -19.09
N SER A 168 -1.22 -21.57 -19.59
CA SER A 168 -2.53 -21.81 -20.18
C SER A 168 -3.63 -21.83 -19.11
N THR A 169 -4.89 -21.73 -19.54
CA THR A 169 -6.04 -21.87 -18.65
C THR A 169 -6.00 -23.20 -17.88
N GLN A 170 -5.71 -24.32 -18.55
CA GLN A 170 -5.62 -25.65 -17.91
C GLN A 170 -4.50 -25.69 -16.84
N ALA A 171 -3.35 -25.11 -17.14
CA ALA A 171 -2.25 -25.04 -16.17
C ALA A 171 -2.62 -24.16 -14.97
N LEU A 172 -3.28 -23.02 -15.22
CA LEU A 172 -3.72 -22.13 -14.16
C LEU A 172 -4.77 -22.79 -13.24
N VAL A 173 -5.75 -23.51 -13.79
CA VAL A 173 -6.75 -24.28 -13.02
C VAL A 173 -6.09 -25.43 -12.25
N LYS A 174 -5.02 -26.03 -12.78
CA LYS A 174 -4.24 -27.03 -12.04
C LYS A 174 -3.51 -26.43 -10.85
N ILE A 175 -3.00 -25.19 -10.99
CA ILE A 175 -2.34 -24.43 -9.92
C ILE A 175 -3.36 -23.99 -8.85
N GLU A 176 -4.53 -23.46 -9.30
CA GLU A 176 -5.61 -23.04 -8.43
C GLU A 176 -6.96 -23.63 -8.88
N PRO A 177 -7.34 -24.79 -8.30
CA PRO A 177 -8.56 -25.50 -8.68
C PRO A 177 -9.86 -24.72 -8.43
N ALA A 178 -9.88 -23.74 -7.52
CA ALA A 178 -11.05 -22.91 -7.27
C ALA A 178 -11.50 -22.13 -8.52
N LEU A 179 -10.62 -21.92 -9.50
CA LEU A 179 -10.97 -21.28 -10.78
C LEU A 179 -11.73 -22.19 -11.76
N ALA A 180 -11.93 -23.48 -11.46
CA ALA A 180 -12.55 -24.44 -12.39
C ALA A 180 -13.95 -24.00 -12.86
N ALA A 181 -14.77 -23.45 -11.95
CA ALA A 181 -16.11 -22.95 -12.29
C ALA A 181 -16.09 -21.75 -13.26
N PHE A 182 -15.01 -20.99 -13.30
CA PHE A 182 -14.83 -19.80 -14.13
C PHE A 182 -13.92 -20.03 -15.35
N ALA A 183 -13.38 -21.24 -15.52
CA ALA A 183 -12.34 -21.57 -16.50
C ALA A 183 -12.73 -21.25 -17.95
N SER A 184 -14.01 -21.42 -18.33
CA SER A 184 -14.51 -21.12 -19.69
C SER A 184 -14.39 -19.64 -20.08
N HIS A 185 -14.23 -18.73 -19.12
CA HIS A 185 -14.05 -17.31 -19.34
C HIS A 185 -12.57 -16.90 -19.36
N ILE A 186 -11.65 -17.80 -18.99
CA ILE A 186 -10.22 -17.52 -18.90
C ILE A 186 -9.54 -17.91 -20.21
N VAL A 187 -8.80 -16.97 -20.79
CA VAL A 187 -8.02 -17.22 -22.02
C VAL A 187 -6.57 -17.60 -21.75
N GLY A 188 -6.11 -17.42 -20.52
CA GLY A 188 -4.75 -17.75 -20.04
C GLY A 188 -4.38 -16.92 -18.83
N GLY A 189 -3.15 -17.06 -18.35
CA GLY A 189 -2.70 -16.37 -17.16
C GLY A 189 -1.20 -16.24 -17.05
N THR A 190 -0.76 -15.65 -15.93
CA THR A 190 0.62 -15.73 -15.47
C THR A 190 0.64 -16.22 -14.02
N TYR A 191 1.74 -16.86 -13.64
CA TYR A 191 1.95 -17.35 -12.28
C TYR A 191 3.38 -17.08 -11.83
N THR A 192 3.55 -16.66 -10.57
CA THR A 192 4.86 -16.47 -9.93
C THR A 192 4.87 -17.19 -8.60
N ALA A 193 5.61 -18.28 -8.54
CA ALA A 193 5.65 -19.15 -7.36
C ALA A 193 6.35 -18.51 -6.15
N SER A 194 7.26 -17.56 -6.38
CA SER A 194 8.03 -16.90 -5.32
C SER A 194 7.27 -15.77 -4.61
N ASP A 195 6.15 -15.31 -5.16
CA ASP A 195 5.28 -14.34 -4.50
C ASP A 195 4.50 -15.02 -3.37
N GLU A 196 4.04 -14.25 -2.42
CA GLU A 196 3.30 -14.76 -1.26
C GLU A 196 2.18 -13.82 -0.82
N THR A 197 1.39 -14.25 0.14
CA THR A 197 0.30 -13.45 0.70
C THR A 197 0.34 -13.46 2.21
N GLY A 198 -0.32 -12.48 2.82
CA GLY A 198 -0.50 -12.41 4.26
C GLY A 198 -1.19 -11.12 4.68
N ASP A 199 -1.82 -11.13 5.83
CA ASP A 199 -2.56 -9.98 6.35
C ASP A 199 -1.61 -8.90 6.87
N ALA A 200 -1.52 -7.78 6.15
CA ALA A 200 -0.67 -6.65 6.52
C ALA A 200 -1.10 -6.01 7.85
N HIS A 201 -2.40 -6.04 8.19
CA HIS A 201 -2.90 -5.51 9.44
C HIS A 201 -2.43 -6.37 10.64
N LEU A 202 -2.66 -7.69 10.57
CA LEU A 202 -2.22 -8.60 11.61
C LEU A 202 -0.71 -8.56 11.79
N PHE A 203 0.06 -8.59 10.69
CA PHE A 203 1.51 -8.48 10.73
C PHE A 203 1.97 -7.20 11.42
N THR A 204 1.41 -6.05 11.02
CA THR A 204 1.83 -4.75 11.54
C THR A 204 1.46 -4.59 13.02
N GLN A 205 0.30 -5.08 13.44
CA GLN A 205 -0.09 -5.08 14.85
C GLN A 205 0.83 -5.98 15.69
N ALA A 206 1.09 -7.20 15.23
CA ALA A 206 1.99 -8.10 15.93
C ALA A 206 3.42 -7.54 16.00
N LEU A 207 3.92 -6.94 14.91
CA LEU A 207 5.24 -6.30 14.89
C LEU A 207 5.30 -5.09 15.83
N SER A 208 4.23 -4.29 15.95
CA SER A 208 4.17 -3.20 16.93
C SER A 208 4.28 -3.71 18.38
N GLY A 209 3.67 -4.86 18.68
CA GLY A 209 3.85 -5.54 19.97
C GLY A 209 5.29 -5.99 20.20
N ARG A 210 5.99 -6.45 19.17
CA ARG A 210 7.43 -6.76 19.26
C ARG A 210 8.30 -5.50 19.41
N CYS A 211 7.93 -4.39 18.78
CA CYS A 211 8.56 -3.10 18.99
C CYS A 211 8.43 -2.64 20.45
N LEU A 212 7.23 -2.76 21.04
CA LEU A 212 7.00 -2.43 22.43
C LEU A 212 7.93 -3.25 23.37
N GLN A 213 8.08 -4.57 23.11
CA GLN A 213 8.98 -5.44 23.86
C GLN A 213 10.46 -5.03 23.72
N LYS A 214 10.84 -4.34 22.62
CA LYS A 214 12.18 -3.75 22.41
C LYS A 214 12.32 -2.33 22.98
N GLY A 215 11.32 -1.82 23.71
CA GLY A 215 11.35 -0.50 24.33
C GLY A 215 10.94 0.66 23.41
N VAL A 216 10.29 0.38 22.27
CA VAL A 216 9.67 1.44 21.44
C VAL A 216 8.47 2.00 22.18
N GLU A 217 8.39 3.32 22.29
CA GLU A 217 7.27 4.04 22.86
C GLU A 217 6.20 4.33 21.81
N PHE A 218 4.91 4.23 22.17
CA PHE A 218 3.79 4.51 21.26
C PHE A 218 2.89 5.61 21.82
N MET A 219 2.65 6.62 21.02
CA MET A 219 1.67 7.68 21.26
C MET A 219 0.53 7.52 20.22
N TYR A 220 -0.33 6.54 20.48
CA TYR A 220 -1.57 6.36 19.72
C TYR A 220 -2.63 7.39 20.12
N GLY A 221 -3.57 7.69 19.22
CA GLY A 221 -4.58 8.70 19.45
C GLY A 221 -4.02 10.13 19.54
N HIS A 222 -2.92 10.41 18.84
CA HIS A 222 -2.31 11.74 18.81
C HIS A 222 -2.13 12.23 17.38
N ASP A 223 -2.68 13.41 17.10
CA ASP A 223 -2.44 14.13 15.86
C ASP A 223 -1.08 14.81 15.87
N VAL A 224 -0.38 14.79 14.75
CA VAL A 224 0.77 15.66 14.51
C VAL A 224 0.24 17.03 14.10
N VAL A 225 0.36 18.02 14.98
CA VAL A 225 -0.18 19.36 14.76
C VAL A 225 0.80 20.22 13.98
N ARG A 226 2.10 20.17 14.32
CA ARG A 226 3.10 21.07 13.75
C ARG A 226 4.48 20.41 13.75
N LEU A 227 5.23 20.70 12.69
CA LEU A 227 6.67 20.46 12.60
C LEU A 227 7.39 21.80 12.82
N ASP A 228 8.25 21.88 13.82
CA ASP A 228 8.96 23.10 14.17
C ASP A 228 10.43 23.04 13.73
N LYS A 229 10.88 24.12 13.09
CA LYS A 229 12.26 24.27 12.61
C LYS A 229 12.97 25.42 13.32
N VAL A 230 14.29 25.25 13.53
CA VAL A 230 15.21 26.32 13.84
C VAL A 230 16.27 26.38 12.73
N GLY A 231 16.30 27.48 11.99
CA GLY A 231 17.05 27.54 10.73
C GLY A 231 16.56 26.53 9.70
N ASN A 232 17.44 25.69 9.19
CA ASN A 232 17.10 24.66 8.22
C ASN A 232 17.13 23.24 8.83
N ALA A 233 16.86 23.09 10.13
CA ALA A 233 16.80 21.78 10.78
C ALA A 233 15.57 21.68 11.67
N MET A 234 15.05 20.45 11.82
CA MET A 234 13.99 20.15 12.78
C MET A 234 14.44 20.42 14.21
N ASN A 235 13.58 21.07 14.97
CA ASN A 235 13.73 21.31 16.41
C ASN A 235 12.83 20.37 17.22
N SER A 236 11.52 20.37 16.92
CA SER A 236 10.53 19.54 17.61
C SER A 236 9.36 19.19 16.71
N VAL A 237 8.52 18.29 17.20
CA VAL A 237 7.20 17.97 16.64
C VAL A 237 6.17 18.19 17.74
N ALA A 238 5.18 19.04 17.48
CA ALA A 238 4.06 19.24 18.37
C ALA A 238 2.95 18.22 18.05
N VAL A 239 2.48 17.51 19.08
CA VAL A 239 1.41 16.52 18.99
C VAL A 239 0.32 16.81 20.02
N CYS A 240 -0.95 16.55 19.69
CA CYS A 240 -2.05 16.66 20.63
C CYS A 240 -2.94 15.42 20.61
N ALA A 241 -3.68 15.17 21.67
CA ALA A 241 -4.65 14.08 21.71
C ALA A 241 -5.68 14.23 20.59
N HIS A 242 -5.90 13.16 19.83
CA HIS A 242 -6.88 13.14 18.73
C HIS A 242 -8.30 13.25 19.30
N ASN A 243 -8.96 14.36 19.03
CA ASN A 243 -10.33 14.57 19.46
C ASN A 243 -11.29 14.17 18.34
N THR A 244 -11.98 13.05 18.49
CA THR A 244 -12.96 12.52 17.52
C THR A 244 -14.24 13.40 17.43
N SER A 245 -14.47 14.31 18.37
CA SER A 245 -15.57 15.26 18.35
C SER A 245 -15.18 16.45 17.48
N ALA A 246 -15.46 16.35 16.19
CA ALA A 246 -15.53 17.42 15.17
C ALA A 246 -14.81 18.74 15.52
N ARG A 247 -13.49 18.82 15.33
CA ARG A 247 -12.85 20.10 15.07
C ARG A 247 -12.97 20.40 13.57
N GLY A 248 -13.88 21.32 13.23
CA GLY A 248 -13.80 22.02 11.97
C GLY A 248 -12.43 22.73 11.90
N LEU A 249 -11.85 22.83 10.70
CA LEU A 249 -10.55 23.49 10.45
C LEU A 249 -10.43 24.94 10.95
N ASN A 250 -11.51 25.51 11.49
CA ASN A 250 -11.61 26.89 11.99
C ASN A 250 -11.58 27.04 13.52
N ASP A 251 -11.63 25.97 14.31
CA ASP A 251 -11.75 26.06 15.78
C ASP A 251 -10.43 25.92 16.54
N ALA A 252 -9.31 25.85 15.84
CA ALA A 252 -7.97 25.61 16.43
C ALA A 252 -7.40 26.82 17.21
N GLN A 253 -8.12 27.92 17.39
CA GLN A 253 -7.55 29.17 17.94
C GLN A 253 -7.89 29.50 19.39
N ASN A 254 -8.76 28.77 20.09
CA ASN A 254 -9.30 29.22 21.40
C ASN A 254 -9.29 28.22 22.57
N GLU A 255 -8.63 27.04 22.46
CA GLU A 255 -8.42 26.15 23.60
C GLU A 255 -6.96 26.23 24.08
N PRO A 256 -6.68 26.11 25.39
CA PRO A 256 -5.30 26.07 25.88
C PRO A 256 -4.55 24.93 25.21
N ASN A 257 -3.40 25.26 24.61
CA ASN A 257 -2.54 24.38 23.85
C ASN A 257 -1.99 23.28 24.78
N ASN A 258 -2.66 22.15 24.84
CA ASN A 258 -2.16 20.93 25.51
C ASN A 258 -1.24 20.12 24.57
N ASP A 259 -0.55 20.82 23.65
CA ASP A 259 0.39 20.17 22.73
C ASP A 259 1.60 19.65 23.52
N VAL A 260 1.94 18.39 23.29
CA VAL A 260 3.19 17.80 23.77
C VAL A 260 4.28 18.00 22.71
N GLU A 261 5.38 18.63 23.09
CA GLU A 261 6.52 18.79 22.19
C GLU A 261 7.49 17.61 22.31
N LEU A 262 7.76 16.95 21.18
CA LEU A 262 8.71 15.86 21.06
C LEU A 262 9.99 16.36 20.41
N THR A 263 11.11 16.25 21.14
CA THR A 263 12.45 16.54 20.62
C THR A 263 13.23 15.28 20.35
N ALA A 264 13.95 15.23 19.22
CA ALA A 264 14.70 14.06 18.79
C ALA A 264 15.94 14.42 17.97
N ASP A 265 16.81 13.44 17.75
CA ASP A 265 17.97 13.56 16.85
C ASP A 265 17.58 13.37 15.38
N ALA A 266 16.49 12.61 15.13
CA ALA A 266 15.92 12.40 13.80
C ALA A 266 14.40 12.24 13.87
N TYR A 267 13.71 12.68 12.82
CA TYR A 267 12.28 12.59 12.64
C TYR A 267 11.98 11.91 11.31
N VAL A 268 11.13 10.87 11.30
CA VAL A 268 10.77 10.13 10.09
C VAL A 268 9.29 10.31 9.80
N VAL A 269 8.95 10.89 8.65
CA VAL A 269 7.55 11.02 8.20
C VAL A 269 7.15 9.78 7.41
N ALA A 270 6.23 8.98 7.96
CA ALA A 270 5.68 7.75 7.39
C ALA A 270 4.13 7.75 7.37
N CYS A 271 3.51 8.94 7.21
CA CYS A 271 2.06 9.17 7.28
C CYS A 271 1.31 8.83 5.99
N GLY A 272 1.82 7.92 5.15
CA GLY A 272 1.15 7.51 3.92
C GLY A 272 0.79 8.69 3.02
N SER A 273 -0.48 8.78 2.60
CA SER A 273 -0.98 9.87 1.73
C SER A 273 -0.96 11.25 2.39
N TYR A 274 -0.93 11.32 3.71
CA TYR A 274 -0.88 12.57 4.46
C TYR A 274 0.52 13.14 4.61
N SER A 275 1.56 12.38 4.26
CA SER A 275 2.96 12.81 4.35
C SER A 275 3.25 14.10 3.57
N ALA A 276 2.68 14.23 2.36
CA ALA A 276 2.92 15.41 1.53
C ALA A 276 2.37 16.71 2.14
N SER A 277 1.18 16.67 2.74
CA SER A 277 0.57 17.85 3.40
C SER A 277 1.39 18.26 4.63
N LEU A 278 1.80 17.30 5.44
CA LEU A 278 2.61 17.55 6.61
C LEU A 278 3.99 18.13 6.23
N LEU A 279 4.68 17.54 5.27
CA LEU A 279 6.01 17.98 4.82
C LEU A 279 6.01 19.39 4.19
N ARG A 280 4.91 19.79 3.53
CA ARG A 280 4.77 21.15 2.98
C ARG A 280 4.85 22.25 4.03
N THR A 281 4.42 21.98 5.26
CA THR A 281 4.46 22.97 6.37
C THR A 281 5.89 23.42 6.69
N VAL A 282 6.88 22.60 6.35
CA VAL A 282 8.31 22.88 6.54
C VAL A 282 9.06 23.13 5.24
N GLY A 283 8.34 23.28 4.11
CA GLY A 283 8.91 23.62 2.81
C GLY A 283 9.39 22.42 1.98
N VAL A 284 9.09 21.17 2.39
CA VAL A 284 9.41 19.98 1.63
C VAL A 284 8.22 19.60 0.75
N ASN A 285 8.38 19.68 -0.58
CA ASN A 285 7.31 19.50 -1.54
C ASN A 285 7.43 18.18 -2.30
N LEU A 286 6.81 17.12 -1.79
CA LEU A 286 6.77 15.82 -2.44
C LEU A 286 5.45 15.62 -3.20
N PRO A 287 5.48 15.15 -4.46
CA PRO A 287 4.29 14.87 -5.23
C PRO A 287 3.70 13.50 -4.86
N ILE A 288 3.18 13.39 -3.65
CA ILE A 288 2.41 12.23 -3.18
C ILE A 288 0.94 12.64 -3.20
N TYR A 289 0.11 11.89 -3.93
CA TYR A 289 -1.34 12.15 -4.03
C TYR A 289 -2.14 10.87 -3.72
N PRO A 290 -3.30 11.00 -3.05
CA PRO A 290 -4.08 9.83 -2.65
C PRO A 290 -4.78 9.18 -3.84
N GLY A 291 -4.64 7.85 -3.93
CA GLY A 291 -5.45 7.00 -4.76
C GLY A 291 -6.37 6.14 -3.91
N LYS A 292 -7.67 6.48 -3.84
CA LYS A 292 -8.65 5.72 -3.07
C LYS A 292 -8.84 4.33 -3.69
N GLY A 293 -8.64 3.29 -2.90
CA GLY A 293 -8.92 1.91 -3.24
C GLY A 293 -10.05 1.35 -2.40
N TYR A 294 -10.68 0.31 -2.92
CA TYR A 294 -11.78 -0.37 -2.25
C TYR A 294 -11.40 -1.80 -1.95
N SER A 295 -11.86 -2.32 -0.84
CA SER A 295 -11.79 -3.74 -0.52
C SER A 295 -13.09 -4.24 0.12
N ALA A 296 -13.30 -5.55 0.02
CA ALA A 296 -14.36 -6.26 0.69
C ALA A 296 -13.76 -7.52 1.32
N THR A 297 -14.18 -7.86 2.52
CA THR A 297 -13.80 -9.10 3.20
C THR A 297 -15.06 -9.92 3.44
N PHE A 298 -15.11 -11.12 2.88
CA PHE A 298 -16.24 -12.02 2.92
C PHE A 298 -15.89 -13.28 3.72
N LYS A 299 -16.83 -13.76 4.55
CA LYS A 299 -16.69 -15.04 5.24
C LYS A 299 -16.77 -16.19 4.24
N LEU A 300 -15.90 -17.18 4.37
CA LEU A 300 -15.96 -18.40 3.57
C LEU A 300 -17.12 -19.28 4.06
N LEU A 301 -18.01 -19.65 3.14
CA LEU A 301 -19.09 -20.64 3.36
C LEU A 301 -18.61 -22.05 3.04
N LYS A 302 -17.70 -22.18 2.07
CA LYS A 302 -17.11 -23.44 1.63
C LYS A 302 -15.57 -23.32 1.62
N PRO A 303 -14.90 -23.44 2.79
CA PRO A 303 -13.46 -23.25 2.89
C PRO A 303 -12.62 -24.19 1.98
N ASP A 304 -13.13 -25.40 1.73
CA ASP A 304 -12.44 -26.39 0.89
C ASP A 304 -12.50 -26.06 -0.62
N GLN A 305 -13.41 -25.16 -1.04
CA GLN A 305 -13.53 -24.68 -2.41
C GLN A 305 -12.93 -23.28 -2.59
N ALA A 306 -12.42 -22.67 -1.52
CA ALA A 306 -11.82 -21.34 -1.55
C ALA A 306 -10.38 -21.38 -2.08
N PRO A 307 -9.90 -20.34 -2.78
CA PRO A 307 -8.57 -20.34 -3.35
C PRO A 307 -7.49 -20.30 -2.27
N PHE A 308 -6.38 -21.02 -2.51
CA PHE A 308 -5.16 -20.93 -1.75
C PHE A 308 -4.10 -20.06 -2.43
N VAL A 309 -4.11 -20.00 -3.75
CA VAL A 309 -3.29 -19.08 -4.54
C VAL A 309 -4.05 -17.76 -4.68
N SER A 310 -3.42 -16.67 -4.31
CA SER A 310 -4.03 -15.36 -4.55
C SER A 310 -4.09 -15.07 -6.05
N MET A 311 -5.24 -14.61 -6.51
CA MET A 311 -5.50 -14.38 -7.94
C MET A 311 -5.75 -12.89 -8.21
N ILE A 312 -5.15 -12.39 -9.29
CA ILE A 312 -5.44 -11.05 -9.82
C ILE A 312 -6.30 -11.21 -11.08
N ASP A 313 -7.45 -10.58 -11.06
CA ASP A 313 -8.30 -10.40 -12.23
C ASP A 313 -7.81 -9.23 -13.07
N ASP A 314 -7.29 -9.50 -14.27
CA ASP A 314 -6.75 -8.45 -15.12
C ASP A 314 -7.81 -7.49 -15.67
N GLN A 315 -9.04 -7.96 -15.86
CA GLN A 315 -10.14 -7.16 -16.42
C GLN A 315 -10.63 -6.07 -15.48
N VAL A 316 -10.89 -6.42 -14.22
CA VAL A 316 -11.41 -5.48 -13.20
C VAL A 316 -10.32 -4.94 -12.27
N LYS A 317 -9.08 -5.42 -12.44
CA LYS A 317 -7.90 -5.02 -11.64
C LYS A 317 -8.16 -5.17 -10.14
N CYS A 318 -8.69 -6.33 -9.73
CA CYS A 318 -8.85 -6.70 -8.34
C CYS A 318 -8.09 -7.98 -8.01
N ALA A 319 -7.59 -8.05 -6.78
CA ALA A 319 -6.97 -9.24 -6.21
C ALA A 319 -7.95 -9.95 -5.29
N MET A 320 -7.94 -11.28 -5.30
CA MET A 320 -8.71 -12.15 -4.42
C MET A 320 -7.72 -12.96 -3.59
N THR A 321 -7.71 -12.76 -2.27
CA THR A 321 -6.73 -13.36 -1.37
C THR A 321 -7.43 -13.99 -0.17
N ARG A 322 -7.14 -15.27 0.11
CA ARG A 322 -7.60 -15.96 1.31
C ARG A 322 -6.82 -15.50 2.54
N LEU A 323 -7.52 -15.21 3.63
CA LEU A 323 -6.98 -14.84 4.94
C LEU A 323 -7.71 -15.66 6.01
N GLY A 324 -7.19 -16.84 6.33
CA GLY A 324 -7.85 -17.78 7.25
C GLY A 324 -9.22 -18.20 6.71
N ASP A 325 -10.27 -17.88 7.47
CA ASP A 325 -11.67 -18.18 7.14
C ASP A 325 -12.38 -17.09 6.31
N TYR A 326 -11.61 -16.17 5.75
CA TYR A 326 -12.13 -15.07 4.95
C TYR A 326 -11.47 -15.00 3.58
N LEU A 327 -12.20 -14.46 2.61
CA LEU A 327 -11.67 -14.01 1.32
C LEU A 327 -11.68 -12.49 1.30
N ARG A 328 -10.51 -11.87 1.10
CA ARG A 328 -10.39 -10.44 0.83
C ARG A 328 -10.30 -10.18 -0.67
N VAL A 329 -11.13 -9.26 -1.13
CA VAL A 329 -11.09 -8.78 -2.51
C VAL A 329 -10.78 -7.30 -2.48
N ALA A 330 -9.70 -6.88 -3.15
CA ALA A 330 -9.28 -5.49 -3.15
C ALA A 330 -8.86 -5.06 -4.56
N GLY A 331 -9.29 -3.88 -4.96
CA GLY A 331 -8.96 -3.40 -6.30
C GLY A 331 -9.43 -1.99 -6.54
N THR A 332 -9.43 -1.63 -7.79
CA THR A 332 -9.82 -0.33 -8.35
C THR A 332 -9.09 0.86 -7.71
N ILE A 333 -9.06 1.97 -8.42
CA ILE A 333 -8.42 3.20 -7.96
C ILE A 333 -9.28 4.39 -8.37
N GLU A 334 -9.46 5.32 -7.44
CA GLU A 334 -10.09 6.60 -7.68
C GLU A 334 -9.12 7.72 -7.26
N VAL A 335 -8.74 8.57 -8.19
CA VAL A 335 -7.91 9.75 -7.94
C VAL A 335 -8.86 10.94 -7.80
N GLY A 336 -9.27 11.23 -6.57
CA GLY A 336 -10.34 12.20 -6.28
C GLY A 336 -10.24 12.86 -4.91
N GLY A 337 -9.03 12.96 -4.34
CA GLY A 337 -8.80 13.58 -3.03
C GLY A 337 -8.87 12.61 -1.86
N TYR A 338 -9.18 13.12 -0.68
CA TYR A 338 -9.03 12.41 0.60
C TYR A 338 -10.33 11.79 1.15
N ASP A 339 -11.45 11.86 0.40
CA ASP A 339 -12.73 11.31 0.85
C ASP A 339 -12.71 9.78 0.91
N LEU A 340 -12.86 9.21 2.10
CA LEU A 340 -12.94 7.76 2.37
C LEU A 340 -14.38 7.24 2.47
N SER A 341 -15.40 8.10 2.30
CA SER A 341 -16.80 7.73 2.43
C SER A 341 -17.16 6.56 1.51
N LEU A 342 -17.87 5.58 2.07
CA LEU A 342 -18.48 4.46 1.35
C LEU A 342 -19.97 4.69 1.04
N THR A 343 -20.53 5.83 1.45
CA THR A 343 -21.96 6.12 1.34
C THR A 343 -22.37 6.71 -0.01
N THR A 344 -21.41 7.22 -0.78
CA THR A 344 -21.69 7.79 -2.11
C THR A 344 -22.19 6.72 -3.09
N PRO A 345 -23.05 7.07 -4.07
CA PRO A 345 -23.52 6.11 -5.09
C PRO A 345 -22.38 5.38 -5.81
N LEU A 346 -21.30 6.10 -6.13
CA LEU A 346 -20.11 5.51 -6.77
C LEU A 346 -19.43 4.48 -5.86
N ALA A 347 -19.21 4.82 -4.58
CA ALA A 347 -18.57 3.90 -3.65
C ALA A 347 -19.41 2.63 -3.44
N LYS A 348 -20.72 2.78 -3.30
CA LYS A 348 -21.65 1.63 -3.22
C LYS A 348 -21.59 0.75 -4.48
N ALA A 349 -21.57 1.36 -5.67
CA ALA A 349 -21.44 0.62 -6.93
C ALA A 349 -20.12 -0.15 -7.02
N ARG A 350 -19.00 0.42 -6.54
CA ARG A 350 -17.69 -0.26 -6.50
C ARG A 350 -17.67 -1.41 -5.50
N CYS A 351 -18.25 -1.23 -4.32
CA CYS A 351 -18.40 -2.31 -3.33
C CYS A 351 -19.26 -3.46 -3.89
N ALA A 352 -20.39 -3.13 -4.52
CA ALA A 352 -21.26 -4.13 -5.16
C ALA A 352 -20.55 -4.88 -6.31
N MET A 353 -19.73 -4.17 -7.10
CA MET A 353 -18.95 -4.79 -8.17
C MET A 353 -17.94 -5.82 -7.62
N LEU A 354 -17.27 -5.55 -6.49
CA LEU A 354 -16.36 -6.51 -5.86
C LEU A 354 -17.12 -7.77 -5.42
N ALA A 355 -18.28 -7.63 -4.76
CA ALA A 355 -19.12 -8.75 -4.34
C ALA A 355 -19.61 -9.57 -5.53
N HIS A 356 -20.13 -8.88 -6.56
CA HIS A 356 -20.59 -9.54 -7.79
C HIS A 356 -19.47 -10.32 -8.49
N ARG A 357 -18.25 -9.74 -8.54
CA ARG A 357 -17.13 -10.44 -9.18
C ARG A 357 -16.69 -11.68 -8.42
N VAL A 358 -16.74 -11.67 -7.10
CA VAL A 358 -16.48 -12.88 -6.30
C VAL A 358 -17.49 -13.95 -6.64
N GLU A 359 -18.79 -13.62 -6.69
CA GLU A 359 -19.83 -14.59 -6.99
C GLU A 359 -19.71 -15.18 -8.40
N GLN A 360 -19.27 -14.38 -9.39
CA GLN A 360 -18.98 -14.87 -10.74
C GLN A 360 -17.83 -15.89 -10.79
N VAL A 361 -16.73 -15.59 -10.06
CA VAL A 361 -15.50 -16.40 -10.12
C VAL A 361 -15.56 -17.59 -9.18
N LEU A 362 -16.19 -17.44 -8.02
CA LEU A 362 -16.27 -18.41 -6.92
C LEU A 362 -17.73 -18.59 -6.45
N PRO A 363 -18.63 -19.13 -7.28
CA PRO A 363 -20.06 -19.15 -7.00
C PRO A 363 -20.40 -19.91 -5.72
N GLY A 364 -21.04 -19.22 -4.77
CA GLY A 364 -21.48 -19.77 -3.48
C GLY A 364 -20.35 -20.21 -2.54
N VAL A 365 -19.09 -19.77 -2.77
CA VAL A 365 -17.96 -20.07 -1.89
C VAL A 365 -17.89 -19.09 -0.72
N CYS A 366 -18.31 -17.85 -0.93
CA CYS A 366 -18.27 -16.77 0.06
C CYS A 366 -19.66 -16.25 0.39
N ASP A 367 -19.84 -15.66 1.58
CA ASP A 367 -21.05 -14.90 1.90
C ASP A 367 -20.95 -13.49 1.32
N THR A 368 -21.39 -13.35 0.07
CA THR A 368 -21.38 -12.07 -0.68
C THR A 368 -22.67 -11.27 -0.50
N ARG A 369 -23.66 -11.79 0.28
CA ARG A 369 -24.94 -11.14 0.52
C ARG A 369 -24.72 -9.78 1.19
N GLN A 370 -25.59 -8.82 0.87
CA GLN A 370 -25.59 -7.52 1.55
C GLN A 370 -26.13 -7.65 2.99
N ALA A 371 -25.82 -6.64 3.83
CA ALA A 371 -26.32 -6.62 5.21
C ALA A 371 -27.87 -6.65 5.28
N SER A 372 -28.54 -6.02 4.32
CA SER A 372 -30.00 -6.08 4.16
C SER A 372 -30.56 -7.49 3.89
N GLU A 373 -29.71 -8.40 3.43
CA GLU A 373 -30.03 -9.80 3.11
C GLU A 373 -29.49 -10.76 4.19
N GLY A 374 -29.03 -10.22 5.32
CA GLY A 374 -28.45 -11.00 6.42
C GLY A 374 -27.00 -11.43 6.21
N GLY A 375 -26.31 -10.87 5.20
CA GLY A 375 -24.88 -11.03 5.01
C GLY A 375 -24.06 -10.09 5.89
N THR A 376 -22.77 -10.36 6.05
CA THR A 376 -21.85 -9.56 6.83
C THR A 376 -20.61 -9.12 6.02
N PRO A 377 -20.80 -8.49 4.83
CA PRO A 377 -19.67 -8.03 4.04
C PRO A 377 -18.98 -6.86 4.79
N ASN A 378 -17.67 -6.96 4.95
CA ASN A 378 -16.89 -5.85 5.50
C ASN A 378 -16.27 -5.07 4.33
N PHE A 379 -16.93 -3.98 3.93
CA PHE A 379 -16.42 -3.05 2.93
C PHE A 379 -15.52 -2.01 3.57
N TRP A 380 -14.43 -1.70 2.89
CA TRP A 380 -13.44 -0.73 3.37
C TRP A 380 -12.87 0.08 2.20
N ALA A 381 -12.41 1.29 2.49
CA ALA A 381 -11.68 2.14 1.55
C ALA A 381 -10.42 2.71 2.21
N GLY A 382 -9.34 2.83 1.43
CA GLY A 382 -8.09 3.43 1.90
C GLY A 382 -7.37 4.20 0.81
N LEU A 383 -6.47 5.07 1.24
CA LEU A 383 -5.73 5.99 0.38
C LEU A 383 -4.33 5.46 0.10
N ARG A 384 -4.09 5.02 -1.12
CA ARG A 384 -2.76 4.65 -1.59
C ARG A 384 -1.92 5.90 -1.81
N PRO A 385 -0.74 6.05 -1.18
CA PRO A 385 0.13 7.22 -1.35
C PRO A 385 0.88 7.14 -2.68
N ALA A 386 0.24 7.58 -3.77
CA ALA A 386 0.80 7.43 -5.10
C ALA A 386 1.78 8.56 -5.44
N THR A 387 2.97 8.19 -5.93
CA THR A 387 3.92 9.09 -6.57
C THR A 387 3.80 9.01 -8.10
N PRO A 388 4.20 10.03 -8.86
CA PRO A 388 4.17 9.99 -10.32
C PRO A 388 5.01 8.89 -10.94
N THR A 389 6.09 8.48 -10.28
CA THR A 389 7.03 7.43 -10.70
C THR A 389 6.66 6.05 -10.17
N ASN A 390 5.73 5.96 -9.23
CA ASN A 390 5.47 4.84 -8.32
C ASN A 390 6.65 4.49 -7.37
N ILE A 391 7.81 5.16 -7.49
CA ILE A 391 8.93 4.98 -6.57
C ILE A 391 8.64 5.75 -5.28
N PRO A 392 8.76 5.11 -4.09
CA PRO A 392 8.63 5.79 -2.82
C PRO A 392 9.81 6.74 -2.54
N TYR A 393 9.57 7.75 -1.74
CA TYR A 393 10.62 8.59 -1.16
C TYR A 393 11.14 7.93 0.12
N ILE A 394 12.40 7.56 0.12
CA ILE A 394 13.10 6.94 1.24
C ILE A 394 14.43 7.67 1.40
N GLY A 395 14.58 8.51 2.45
CA GLY A 395 15.82 9.23 2.65
C GLY A 395 15.68 10.51 3.46
N GLN A 396 16.80 11.21 3.62
CA GLN A 396 16.84 12.50 4.27
C GLN A 396 16.31 13.58 3.34
N THR A 397 15.54 14.52 3.90
CA THR A 397 15.06 15.70 3.17
C THR A 397 16.13 16.79 3.12
N ASN A 398 15.83 17.91 2.45
CA ASN A 398 16.63 19.12 2.50
C ASN A 398 16.52 19.87 3.83
N VAL A 399 15.66 19.45 4.76
CA VAL A 399 15.57 19.93 6.13
C VAL A 399 16.39 19.02 7.04
N GLY A 400 17.34 19.56 7.76
CA GLY A 400 18.19 18.79 8.68
C GLY A 400 17.37 17.97 9.69
N LYS A 401 17.82 16.78 10.03
CA LYS A 401 17.17 15.81 10.93
C LYS A 401 15.81 15.27 10.44
N LEU A 402 15.26 15.74 9.31
CA LEU A 402 13.97 15.28 8.77
C LEU A 402 14.19 14.25 7.67
N TRP A 403 13.56 13.10 7.87
CA TRP A 403 13.58 11.95 6.96
C TRP A 403 12.18 11.64 6.47
N VAL A 404 12.07 11.02 5.32
CA VAL A 404 10.79 10.55 4.77
C VAL A 404 10.88 9.08 4.39
N ASN A 405 9.82 8.34 4.68
CA ASN A 405 9.59 6.99 4.21
C ASN A 405 8.12 6.86 3.80
N ALA A 406 7.78 7.31 2.60
CA ALA A 406 6.40 7.44 2.14
C ALA A 406 6.27 7.39 0.61
N GLY A 407 5.04 7.27 0.11
CA GLY A 407 4.80 7.29 -1.34
C GLY A 407 4.83 5.92 -2.01
N HIS A 408 4.61 4.84 -1.27
CA HIS A 408 4.70 3.45 -1.74
C HIS A 408 3.56 3.00 -2.67
N GLY A 409 2.57 3.84 -2.93
CA GLY A 409 1.46 3.55 -3.84
C GLY A 409 0.72 2.27 -3.48
N THR A 410 0.59 1.34 -4.45
CA THR A 410 -0.02 0.02 -4.26
C THR A 410 0.91 -1.02 -3.67
N LEU A 411 2.21 -0.74 -3.59
CA LEU A 411 3.24 -1.70 -3.22
C LEU A 411 3.68 -1.59 -1.75
N GLY A 412 2.95 -0.82 -0.92
CA GLY A 412 3.33 -0.56 0.46
C GLY A 412 3.52 -1.83 1.30
N TRP A 413 2.71 -2.86 1.10
CA TRP A 413 2.90 -4.14 1.77
C TRP A 413 4.14 -4.88 1.24
N THR A 414 4.30 -4.96 -0.08
CA THR A 414 5.47 -5.58 -0.72
C THR A 414 6.78 -4.89 -0.32
N HIS A 415 6.80 -3.57 -0.18
CA HIS A 415 8.00 -2.78 0.07
C HIS A 415 8.24 -2.44 1.55
N GLY A 416 7.27 -2.71 2.44
CA GLY A 416 7.25 -2.16 3.80
C GLY A 416 8.44 -2.55 4.65
N ALA A 417 8.75 -3.84 4.74
CA ALA A 417 9.88 -4.33 5.54
C ALA A 417 11.21 -3.79 5.04
N GLY A 418 11.43 -3.82 3.71
CA GLY A 418 12.68 -3.34 3.11
C GLY A 418 12.86 -1.84 3.18
N SER A 419 11.81 -1.04 3.00
CA SER A 419 11.92 0.42 3.13
C SER A 419 12.19 0.83 4.58
N GLY A 420 11.57 0.12 5.55
CA GLY A 420 11.86 0.29 6.98
C GLY A 420 13.31 -0.04 7.33
N LYS A 421 13.83 -1.15 6.80
CA LYS A 421 15.25 -1.56 6.96
C LYS A 421 16.20 -0.53 6.34
N ALA A 422 15.92 -0.12 5.10
CA ALA A 422 16.77 0.80 4.37
C ALA A 422 16.87 2.18 5.05
N ILE A 423 15.74 2.76 5.51
CA ILE A 423 15.79 4.05 6.17
C ILE A 423 16.47 3.98 7.54
N ALA A 424 16.32 2.86 8.27
CA ALA A 424 17.02 2.65 9.53
C ALA A 424 18.55 2.52 9.32
N GLU A 425 18.97 1.85 8.23
CA GLU A 425 20.38 1.78 7.83
C GLU A 425 20.94 3.18 7.51
N LEU A 426 20.22 3.99 6.72
CA LEU A 426 20.62 5.35 6.37
C LEU A 426 20.74 6.26 7.60
N ILE A 427 19.77 6.23 8.53
CA ILE A 427 19.79 7.00 9.77
C ILE A 427 20.96 6.58 10.65
N SER A 428 21.34 5.30 10.62
CA SER A 428 22.51 4.76 11.35
C SER A 428 23.84 4.99 10.63
N GLY A 429 23.86 5.75 9.53
CA GLY A 429 25.07 6.03 8.75
C GLY A 429 25.57 4.87 7.90
N GLN A 430 24.74 3.86 7.67
CA GLN A 430 25.03 2.69 6.84
C GLN A 430 24.44 2.87 5.44
N LYS A 431 25.08 2.27 4.44
CA LYS A 431 24.54 2.23 3.06
C LYS A 431 23.74 0.96 2.86
N PRO A 432 22.43 1.05 2.50
CA PRO A 432 21.62 -0.12 2.20
C PRO A 432 22.21 -0.94 1.04
N ALA A 433 22.17 -2.28 1.18
CA ALA A 433 22.71 -3.21 0.18
C ALA A 433 21.75 -3.40 -1.00
N LEU A 434 21.22 -2.31 -1.56
CA LEU A 434 20.39 -2.34 -2.76
C LEU A 434 20.69 -1.19 -3.70
N LYS A 435 20.47 -1.42 -5.00
CA LYS A 435 20.62 -0.38 -6.04
C LYS A 435 19.31 0.41 -6.16
N PHE A 436 19.20 1.47 -5.39
CA PHE A 436 18.01 2.32 -5.31
C PHE A 436 18.40 3.79 -5.18
N GLY A 437 17.60 4.69 -5.77
CA GLY A 437 17.80 6.13 -5.67
C GLY A 437 17.18 6.67 -4.38
N PHE A 438 17.92 6.57 -3.27
CA PHE A 438 17.47 7.10 -1.99
C PHE A 438 17.35 8.62 -2.03
N SER A 439 16.14 9.12 -1.75
CA SER A 439 15.86 10.56 -1.72
C SER A 439 14.71 10.83 -0.74
N GLY A 440 14.80 11.94 -0.03
CA GLY A 440 13.74 12.49 0.83
C GLY A 440 13.11 13.76 0.26
N ALA A 441 13.59 14.24 -0.88
CA ALA A 441 13.10 15.44 -1.54
C ALA A 441 13.43 15.40 -3.04
#